data_7b3fdf5cf5ce41ca7b97349835cdb21e
#
_entry.id   7b3fdf5cf5ce41ca7b97349835cdb21e
#
_cell.length_a   1.000
_cell.length_b   1.000
_cell.length_c   1.000
_cell.angle_alpha   90.00
_cell.angle_beta   90.00
_cell.angle_gamma   90.00
#
_symmetry.space_group_name_H-M   'P 1'
#
loop_
_entity.id
_entity.type
_entity.pdbx_description
1 polymer ?
#
loop_
_entity_poly.entity_id
_entity_poly.type
_entity_poly.pdbx_seq_one_letter_code
_entity_poly.pdbx_strand_id
1 'polypeptide(L)'
;APEAAITSHQDGDGISEGVTVLFTGAVSDSDDSLENLLVTWYAGSEILCPETLPEVDATTRCEGILTADVTSITLAVRDTDNARDDATITVVVVPTDAPDAEITSPTMDGAYYANELITFTGLVSDAEDVSTDLTSYWTSSLDGDLSAVDATPNSDGEIVGYGNLT
;
A
#
# COMPACT_ATOMS: atom_id res chain seq x y z
N ALA A 1 35.47 -7.56 -9.19
CA ALA A 1 34.51 -7.37 -8.09
C ALA A 1 33.16 -6.97 -8.66
N PRO A 2 32.05 -7.49 -8.07
CA PRO A 2 30.72 -7.18 -8.55
C PRO A 2 30.35 -5.70 -8.37
N GLU A 3 29.34 -5.26 -9.11
CA GLU A 3 28.71 -3.96 -9.04
C GLU A 3 27.18 -4.14 -8.99
N ALA A 4 26.50 -3.35 -8.18
CA ALA A 4 25.05 -3.33 -8.03
C ALA A 4 24.47 -1.95 -8.29
N ALA A 5 23.28 -1.88 -8.88
CA ALA A 5 22.48 -0.66 -9.03
C ALA A 5 20.99 -0.95 -8.92
N ILE A 6 20.27 -0.17 -8.13
CA ILE A 6 18.81 -0.18 -8.10
C ILE A 6 18.30 0.67 -9.26
N THR A 7 17.37 0.14 -10.06
CA THR A 7 16.93 0.78 -11.30
C THR A 7 15.45 1.20 -11.29
N SER A 8 14.64 0.69 -10.35
CA SER A 8 13.20 0.97 -10.27
C SER A 8 12.84 2.23 -9.50
N HIS A 9 13.63 2.57 -8.49
CA HIS A 9 13.33 3.63 -7.53
C HIS A 9 14.56 4.50 -7.27
N GLN A 10 14.34 5.68 -6.71
CA GLN A 10 15.37 6.67 -6.38
C GLN A 10 15.32 7.03 -4.89
N ASP A 11 16.37 7.71 -4.41
CA ASP A 11 16.41 8.22 -3.04
C ASP A 11 15.21 9.14 -2.73
N GLY A 12 14.51 8.82 -1.66
CA GLY A 12 13.37 9.58 -1.16
C GLY A 12 12.03 9.26 -1.81
N ASP A 13 11.95 8.22 -2.66
CA ASP A 13 10.68 7.80 -3.24
C ASP A 13 9.68 7.38 -2.16
N GLY A 14 8.41 7.82 -2.33
CA GLY A 14 7.29 7.43 -1.49
C GLY A 14 6.72 6.07 -1.91
N ILE A 15 6.49 5.20 -0.93
CA ILE A 15 5.90 3.87 -1.13
C ILE A 15 4.76 3.71 -0.12
N SER A 16 3.56 3.32 -0.59
CA SER A 16 2.43 3.09 0.32
C SER A 16 2.65 1.83 1.16
N GLU A 17 2.40 1.92 2.46
CA GLU A 17 2.44 0.78 3.38
C GLU A 17 1.44 -0.31 2.96
N GLY A 18 1.80 -1.57 3.17
CA GLY A 18 0.90 -2.69 2.91
C GLY A 18 0.65 -3.02 1.43
N VAL A 19 1.16 -2.22 0.49
CA VAL A 19 1.02 -2.45 -0.95
C VAL A 19 2.22 -3.23 -1.47
N THR A 20 1.97 -4.19 -2.36
CA THR A 20 3.05 -4.93 -3.04
C THR A 20 3.79 -3.99 -4.00
N VAL A 21 5.09 -3.86 -3.81
CA VAL A 21 5.98 -3.08 -4.65
C VAL A 21 7.00 -3.99 -5.34
N LEU A 22 7.32 -3.69 -6.60
CA LEU A 22 8.35 -4.39 -7.38
C LEU A 22 9.62 -3.54 -7.42
N PHE A 23 10.69 -4.03 -6.81
CA PHE A 23 12.03 -3.49 -6.95
C PHE A 23 12.76 -4.19 -8.10
N THR A 24 13.48 -3.44 -8.90
CA THR A 24 14.37 -3.95 -9.95
C THR A 24 15.74 -3.35 -9.81
N GLY A 25 16.74 -4.16 -10.14
CA GLY A 25 18.13 -3.75 -10.15
C GLY A 25 18.91 -4.39 -11.29
N ALA A 26 20.13 -3.94 -11.46
CA ALA A 26 21.11 -4.50 -12.38
C ALA A 26 22.39 -4.83 -11.62
N VAL A 27 23.03 -5.93 -11.99
CA VAL A 27 24.31 -6.36 -11.42
C VAL A 27 25.28 -6.73 -12.52
N SER A 28 26.55 -6.54 -12.28
CA SER A 28 27.62 -6.91 -13.20
C SER A 28 28.89 -7.30 -12.45
N ASP A 29 29.77 -8.00 -13.11
CA ASP A 29 31.13 -8.25 -12.65
C ASP A 29 32.08 -8.26 -13.86
N SER A 30 33.32 -7.74 -13.68
CA SER A 30 34.34 -7.71 -14.73
C SER A 30 35.03 -9.07 -14.92
N ASP A 31 35.01 -9.90 -13.90
CA ASP A 31 35.82 -11.12 -13.81
C ASP A 31 34.97 -12.38 -13.77
N ASP A 32 33.72 -12.27 -13.28
CA ASP A 32 32.78 -13.36 -13.11
C ASP A 32 31.58 -13.28 -14.05
N SER A 33 31.07 -14.44 -14.44
CA SER A 33 29.80 -14.55 -15.16
C SER A 33 28.60 -14.44 -14.20
N LEU A 34 27.44 -14.06 -14.74
CA LEU A 34 26.22 -13.86 -13.95
C LEU A 34 25.80 -15.08 -13.13
N GLU A 35 26.08 -16.28 -13.61
CA GLU A 35 25.82 -17.56 -12.91
C GLU A 35 26.66 -17.76 -11.64
N ASN A 36 27.72 -16.95 -11.45
CA ASN A 36 28.56 -16.93 -10.27
C ASN A 36 28.22 -15.79 -9.31
N LEU A 37 27.25 -14.93 -9.64
CA LEU A 37 26.79 -13.85 -8.79
C LEU A 37 25.58 -14.28 -8.00
N LEU A 38 25.49 -13.84 -6.75
CA LEU A 38 24.34 -14.05 -5.89
C LEU A 38 23.85 -12.69 -5.39
N VAL A 39 22.54 -12.47 -5.49
CA VAL A 39 21.88 -11.22 -5.12
C VAL A 39 20.91 -11.43 -3.97
N THR A 40 20.86 -10.47 -3.05
CA THR A 40 19.92 -10.43 -1.93
C THR A 40 19.34 -9.03 -1.82
N TRP A 41 18.05 -8.93 -1.60
CA TRP A 41 17.40 -7.66 -1.33
C TRP A 41 17.04 -7.53 0.15
N TYR A 42 17.23 -6.33 0.69
CA TYR A 42 16.91 -6.00 2.08
C TYR A 42 15.98 -4.81 2.15
N ALA A 43 15.08 -4.84 3.13
CA ALA A 43 14.29 -3.71 3.61
C ALA A 43 14.80 -3.34 5.01
N GLY A 44 15.49 -2.21 5.13
CA GLY A 44 16.25 -1.91 6.33
C GLY A 44 17.30 -2.98 6.63
N SER A 45 17.17 -3.68 7.76
CA SER A 45 18.06 -4.79 8.17
C SER A 45 17.51 -6.18 7.84
N GLU A 46 16.25 -6.27 7.41
CA GLU A 46 15.57 -7.55 7.18
C GLU A 46 15.69 -7.97 5.71
N ILE A 47 15.75 -9.29 5.47
CA ILE A 47 15.76 -9.84 4.11
C ILE A 47 14.37 -9.68 3.51
N LEU A 48 14.26 -8.87 2.44
CA LEU A 48 13.03 -8.71 1.66
C LEU A 48 12.89 -9.85 0.64
N CYS A 49 13.93 -10.11 -0.13
CA CYS A 49 13.99 -11.26 -1.02
C CYS A 49 15.29 -12.05 -0.76
N PRO A 50 15.16 -13.39 -0.57
CA PRO A 50 16.29 -14.23 -0.25
C PRO A 50 17.30 -14.31 -1.41
N GLU A 51 18.49 -14.77 -1.09
CA GLU A 51 19.57 -14.93 -2.05
C GLU A 51 19.17 -15.76 -3.27
N THR A 52 19.43 -15.21 -4.45
CA THR A 52 19.15 -15.85 -5.75
C THR A 52 20.17 -15.45 -6.82
N LEU A 53 20.16 -16.13 -7.95
CA LEU A 53 20.93 -15.71 -9.13
C LEU A 53 20.22 -14.55 -9.82
N PRO A 54 20.98 -13.60 -10.44
CA PRO A 54 20.40 -12.63 -11.36
C PRO A 54 19.83 -13.30 -12.61
N GLU A 55 18.97 -12.61 -13.33
CA GLU A 55 18.45 -13.05 -14.62
C GLU A 55 19.53 -13.01 -15.70
N VAL A 56 19.27 -13.70 -16.82
CA VAL A 56 20.23 -13.82 -17.93
C VAL A 56 20.61 -12.49 -18.61
N ASP A 57 19.81 -11.45 -18.39
CA ASP A 57 20.03 -10.08 -18.87
C ASP A 57 20.70 -9.18 -17.81
N ALA A 58 21.25 -9.77 -16.75
CA ALA A 58 21.88 -9.10 -15.62
C ALA A 58 20.91 -8.28 -14.74
N THR A 59 19.60 -8.48 -14.90
CA THR A 59 18.61 -7.84 -14.02
C THR A 59 18.31 -8.72 -12.79
N THR A 60 17.75 -8.09 -11.77
CA THR A 60 17.23 -8.75 -10.58
C THR A 60 15.91 -8.09 -10.19
N ARG A 61 15.00 -8.88 -9.64
CA ARG A 61 13.65 -8.44 -9.25
C ARG A 61 13.32 -8.94 -7.87
N CYS A 62 12.63 -8.10 -7.12
CA CYS A 62 12.14 -8.40 -5.78
C CYS A 62 10.77 -7.78 -5.58
N GLU A 63 9.77 -8.60 -5.32
CA GLU A 63 8.45 -8.13 -4.89
C GLU A 63 8.35 -8.23 -3.38
N GLY A 64 7.84 -7.18 -2.74
CA GLY A 64 7.67 -7.16 -1.29
C GLY A 64 6.62 -6.18 -0.84
N ILE A 65 6.25 -6.30 0.42
CA ILE A 65 5.36 -5.37 1.12
C ILE A 65 6.20 -4.71 2.21
N LEU A 66 6.14 -3.39 2.30
CA LEU A 66 6.88 -2.63 3.30
C LEU A 66 5.96 -2.20 4.44
N THR A 67 6.57 -2.07 5.62
CA THR A 67 5.96 -1.49 6.82
C THR A 67 6.52 -0.08 7.06
N ALA A 68 5.78 0.76 7.79
CA ALA A 68 6.11 2.18 7.99
C ALA A 68 7.49 2.44 8.62
N ASP A 69 8.10 1.44 9.27
CA ASP A 69 9.42 1.54 9.88
C ASP A 69 10.59 1.35 8.90
N VAL A 70 10.31 0.90 7.67
CA VAL A 70 11.34 0.72 6.63
C VAL A 70 11.75 2.08 6.05
N THR A 71 13.03 2.38 6.10
CA THR A 71 13.59 3.65 5.60
C THR A 71 14.60 3.49 4.47
N SER A 72 14.95 2.26 4.13
CA SER A 72 15.92 1.99 3.04
C SER A 72 15.68 0.64 2.39
N ILE A 73 16.04 0.58 1.11
CA ILE A 73 16.09 -0.66 0.32
C ILE A 73 17.52 -0.85 -0.15
N THR A 74 18.05 -2.06 0.03
CA THR A 74 19.42 -2.40 -0.37
C THR A 74 19.40 -3.62 -1.28
N LEU A 75 20.07 -3.51 -2.43
CA LEU A 75 20.45 -4.61 -3.30
C LEU A 75 21.90 -4.96 -3.01
N ALA A 76 22.16 -6.12 -2.45
CA ALA A 76 23.50 -6.66 -2.24
C ALA A 76 23.83 -7.71 -3.31
N VAL A 77 25.04 -7.66 -3.85
CA VAL A 77 25.59 -8.67 -4.75
C VAL A 77 26.90 -9.22 -4.20
N ARG A 78 27.13 -10.51 -4.37
CA ARG A 78 28.43 -11.15 -4.08
C ARG A 78 28.82 -12.15 -5.14
N ASP A 79 30.12 -12.31 -5.34
CA ASP A 79 30.70 -13.33 -6.21
C ASP A 79 31.11 -14.61 -5.43
N THR A 80 31.72 -15.54 -6.15
CA THR A 80 32.20 -16.82 -5.56
C THR A 80 33.42 -16.65 -4.65
N ASP A 81 34.19 -15.57 -4.81
CA ASP A 81 35.33 -15.22 -3.96
C ASP A 81 34.92 -14.37 -2.73
N ASN A 82 33.62 -14.15 -2.55
CA ASN A 82 32.99 -13.32 -1.52
C ASN A 82 33.35 -11.82 -1.61
N ALA A 83 33.79 -11.33 -2.76
CA ALA A 83 33.77 -9.91 -3.00
C ALA A 83 32.31 -9.42 -3.15
N ARG A 84 32.01 -8.22 -2.65
CA ARG A 84 30.64 -7.71 -2.50
C ARG A 84 30.55 -6.26 -2.93
N ASP A 85 29.34 -5.90 -3.37
CA ASP A 85 28.90 -4.53 -3.54
C ASP A 85 27.44 -4.39 -3.10
N ASP A 86 27.07 -3.20 -2.63
CA ASP A 86 25.74 -2.90 -2.12
C ASP A 86 25.25 -1.56 -2.72
N ALA A 87 24.11 -1.59 -3.41
CA ALA A 87 23.39 -0.38 -3.79
C ALA A 87 22.25 -0.14 -2.80
N THR A 88 22.20 1.04 -2.21
CA THR A 88 21.15 1.41 -1.23
C THR A 88 20.45 2.69 -1.66
N ILE A 89 19.14 2.71 -1.55
CA ILE A 89 18.32 3.92 -1.65
C ILE A 89 17.55 4.13 -0.35
N THR A 90 17.25 5.39 -0.04
CA THR A 90 16.29 5.74 1.01
C THR A 90 14.88 5.71 0.45
N VAL A 91 13.90 5.32 1.27
CA VAL A 91 12.47 5.33 0.92
C VAL A 91 11.68 5.97 2.05
N VAL A 92 10.52 6.54 1.71
CA VAL A 92 9.53 7.04 2.67
C VAL A 92 8.31 6.13 2.56
N VAL A 93 8.12 5.24 3.54
CA VAL A 93 6.90 4.42 3.57
C VAL A 93 5.78 5.27 4.18
N VAL A 94 4.73 5.51 3.38
CA VAL A 94 3.55 6.29 3.77
C VAL A 94 2.55 5.33 4.38
N PRO A 95 2.17 5.51 5.66
CA PRO A 95 1.15 4.69 6.29
C PRO A 95 -0.17 4.71 5.50
N THR A 96 -0.93 3.63 5.57
CA THR A 96 -2.28 3.52 5.03
C THR A 96 -3.19 3.06 6.15
N ASP A 97 -3.71 4.01 6.92
CA ASP A 97 -4.68 3.74 7.97
C ASP A 97 -6.06 3.45 7.36
N ALA A 98 -6.91 2.73 8.10
CA ALA A 98 -8.28 2.50 7.65
C ALA A 98 -9.13 3.74 7.90
N PRO A 99 -10.02 4.14 6.95
CA PRO A 99 -10.88 5.28 7.16
C PRO A 99 -11.86 5.06 8.33
N ASP A 100 -12.16 6.14 9.04
CA ASP A 100 -13.18 6.18 10.08
C ASP A 100 -14.55 6.51 9.47
N ALA A 101 -15.61 5.88 10.01
CA ALA A 101 -16.98 6.13 9.62
C ALA A 101 -17.91 6.20 10.83
N GLU A 102 -18.76 7.23 10.90
CA GLU A 102 -19.76 7.42 11.94
C GLU A 102 -21.14 7.63 11.33
N ILE A 103 -22.15 6.94 11.85
CA ILE A 103 -23.56 7.20 11.52
C ILE A 103 -24.10 8.23 12.52
N THR A 104 -24.53 9.38 12.02
CA THR A 104 -25.12 10.46 12.83
C THR A 104 -26.64 10.45 12.79
N SER A 105 -27.24 9.86 11.74
CA SER A 105 -28.68 9.55 11.64
C SER A 105 -28.87 8.34 10.70
N PRO A 106 -29.78 7.40 11.01
CA PRO A 106 -30.67 7.33 12.18
C PRO A 106 -29.88 7.06 13.48
N THR A 107 -30.36 7.60 14.60
CA THR A 107 -29.74 7.38 15.92
C THR A 107 -30.23 6.09 16.56
N MET A 108 -29.40 5.46 17.43
CA MET A 108 -29.72 4.19 18.10
C MET A 108 -31.01 4.23 18.92
N ASP A 109 -31.32 5.39 19.52
CA ASP A 109 -32.54 5.58 20.35
C ASP A 109 -33.66 6.27 19.58
N GLY A 110 -33.51 6.48 18.28
CA GLY A 110 -34.53 7.10 17.42
C GLY A 110 -35.72 6.16 17.16
N ALA A 111 -36.90 6.72 17.03
CA ALA A 111 -38.09 5.98 16.61
C ALA A 111 -38.33 6.26 15.11
N TYR A 112 -38.22 5.22 14.30
CA TYR A 112 -38.40 5.27 12.84
C TYR A 112 -39.54 4.32 12.47
N TYR A 113 -40.31 4.71 11.45
CA TYR A 113 -41.46 3.92 10.99
C TYR A 113 -41.14 3.28 9.63
N ALA A 114 -41.49 2.02 9.46
CA ALA A 114 -41.34 1.32 8.19
C ALA A 114 -42.06 2.06 7.05
N ASN A 115 -41.45 2.09 5.91
CA ASN A 115 -41.94 2.78 4.69
C ASN A 115 -42.07 4.31 4.78
N GLU A 116 -41.58 4.94 5.85
CA GLU A 116 -41.44 6.39 5.92
C GLU A 116 -40.06 6.84 5.45
N LEU A 117 -39.99 8.06 4.92
CA LEU A 117 -38.72 8.63 4.46
C LEU A 117 -37.82 8.93 5.66
N ILE A 118 -36.64 8.33 5.65
CA ILE A 118 -35.61 8.52 6.68
C ILE A 118 -34.46 9.30 6.05
N THR A 119 -33.90 10.23 6.81
CA THR A 119 -32.63 10.88 6.45
C THR A 119 -31.48 10.08 7.04
N PHE A 120 -30.60 9.64 6.17
CA PHE A 120 -29.34 9.00 6.54
C PHE A 120 -28.25 10.05 6.53
N THR A 121 -27.57 10.25 7.65
CA THR A 121 -26.42 11.12 7.73
C THR A 121 -25.26 10.39 8.40
N GLY A 122 -24.06 10.63 7.88
CA GLY A 122 -22.82 10.07 8.40
C GLY A 122 -21.67 11.04 8.23
N LEU A 123 -20.58 10.70 8.86
CA LEU A 123 -19.31 11.38 8.71
C LEU A 123 -18.25 10.32 8.38
N VAL A 124 -17.42 10.60 7.39
CA VAL A 124 -16.26 9.77 7.06
C VAL A 124 -15.00 10.64 7.06
N SER A 125 -13.90 10.07 7.49
CA SER A 125 -12.58 10.72 7.47
C SER A 125 -11.49 9.69 7.32
N ASP A 126 -10.38 10.13 6.77
CA ASP A 126 -9.15 9.38 6.65
C ASP A 126 -7.96 10.31 6.96
N ALA A 127 -6.84 9.75 7.44
CA ALA A 127 -5.66 10.53 7.78
C ALA A 127 -4.84 10.91 6.54
N GLU A 128 -4.87 10.06 5.51
CA GLU A 128 -4.07 10.18 4.29
C GLU A 128 -4.89 10.63 3.09
N ASP A 129 -6.16 10.26 3.03
CA ASP A 129 -7.03 10.51 1.89
C ASP A 129 -8.03 11.64 2.14
N VAL A 130 -8.30 12.45 1.12
CA VAL A 130 -9.36 13.45 1.19
C VAL A 130 -10.72 12.77 1.16
N SER A 131 -11.67 13.27 1.96
CA SER A 131 -12.98 12.63 2.15
C SER A 131 -13.73 12.36 0.83
N THR A 132 -13.53 13.20 -0.20
CA THR A 132 -14.17 13.01 -1.53
C THR A 132 -13.64 11.81 -2.31
N ASP A 133 -12.50 11.25 -1.95
CA ASP A 133 -11.90 10.08 -2.59
C ASP A 133 -12.31 8.79 -1.89
N LEU A 134 -12.92 8.89 -0.71
CA LEU A 134 -13.43 7.75 0.03
C LEU A 134 -14.69 7.19 -0.63
N THR A 135 -14.77 5.86 -0.68
CA THR A 135 -15.97 5.15 -1.16
C THR A 135 -16.77 4.66 0.03
N SER A 136 -18.03 5.06 0.13
CA SER A 136 -18.93 4.65 1.20
C SER A 136 -20.25 4.09 0.67
N TYR A 137 -20.95 3.33 1.49
CA TYR A 137 -22.25 2.73 1.18
C TYR A 137 -23.06 2.49 2.46
N TRP A 138 -24.38 2.45 2.29
CA TRP A 138 -25.30 2.17 3.38
C TRP A 138 -25.78 0.72 3.32
N THR A 139 -25.83 0.05 4.46
CA THR A 139 -26.41 -1.28 4.59
C THR A 139 -27.40 -1.35 5.76
N SER A 140 -28.46 -2.15 5.61
CA SER A 140 -29.41 -2.49 6.67
C SER A 140 -29.33 -3.98 6.95
N SER A 141 -29.46 -4.38 8.22
CA SER A 141 -29.50 -5.80 8.62
C SER A 141 -30.74 -6.54 8.09
N LEU A 142 -31.79 -5.82 7.75
CA LEU A 142 -33.06 -6.38 7.22
C LEU A 142 -33.15 -6.20 5.69
N ASP A 143 -32.81 -5.02 5.18
CA ASP A 143 -33.01 -4.68 3.77
C ASP A 143 -31.76 -4.93 2.89
N GLY A 144 -30.60 -5.23 3.52
CA GLY A 144 -29.35 -5.44 2.84
C GLY A 144 -28.72 -4.14 2.34
N ASP A 145 -28.21 -4.14 1.13
CA ASP A 145 -27.55 -2.98 0.50
C ASP A 145 -28.60 -1.92 0.12
N LEU A 146 -28.43 -0.68 0.61
CA LEU A 146 -29.30 0.45 0.37
C LEU A 146 -28.76 1.30 -0.81
N SER A 147 -28.53 0.69 -1.95
CA SER A 147 -27.92 1.31 -3.14
C SER A 147 -28.68 2.51 -3.70
N ALA A 148 -29.96 2.71 -3.33
CA ALA A 148 -30.75 3.89 -3.71
C ALA A 148 -30.54 5.10 -2.78
N VAL A 149 -29.85 4.92 -1.64
CA VAL A 149 -29.54 5.99 -0.68
C VAL A 149 -28.18 6.57 -1.05
N ASP A 150 -28.12 7.88 -1.29
CA ASP A 150 -26.85 8.53 -1.57
C ASP A 150 -25.87 8.34 -0.40
N ALA A 151 -24.66 7.93 -0.75
CA ALA A 151 -23.58 7.69 0.20
C ALA A 151 -22.31 8.48 -0.17
N THR A 152 -22.41 9.48 -1.07
CA THR A 152 -21.26 10.26 -1.54
C THR A 152 -20.85 11.28 -0.47
N PRO A 153 -19.60 11.22 0.06
CA PRO A 153 -19.13 12.22 1.00
C PRO A 153 -18.82 13.56 0.30
N ASN A 154 -19.08 14.65 0.99
CA ASN A 154 -18.64 15.99 0.58
C ASN A 154 -17.19 16.25 1.03
N SER A 155 -16.66 17.46 0.76
CA SER A 155 -15.30 17.85 1.13
C SER A 155 -15.03 17.87 2.65
N ASP A 156 -16.09 17.93 3.46
CA ASP A 156 -15.99 17.91 4.93
C ASP A 156 -16.22 16.49 5.49
N GLY A 157 -16.39 15.50 4.61
CA GLY A 157 -16.67 14.10 4.96
C GLY A 157 -18.12 13.81 5.31
N GLU A 158 -19.02 14.79 5.20
CA GLU A 158 -20.43 14.59 5.51
C GLU A 158 -21.14 13.87 4.36
N ILE A 159 -21.97 12.90 4.72
CA ILE A 159 -22.84 12.14 3.81
C ILE A 159 -24.28 12.42 4.19
N VAL A 160 -25.11 12.74 3.20
CA VAL A 160 -26.56 12.93 3.39
C VAL A 160 -27.32 12.17 2.31
N GLY A 161 -28.07 11.17 2.72
CA GLY A 161 -28.93 10.36 1.86
C GLY A 161 -30.35 10.27 2.36
N TYR A 162 -31.26 9.87 1.52
CA TYR A 162 -32.69 9.72 1.83
C TYR A 162 -33.19 8.38 1.34
N GLY A 163 -33.90 7.64 2.18
CA GLY A 163 -34.45 6.35 1.82
C GLY A 163 -35.48 5.85 2.80
N ASN A 164 -36.08 4.71 2.47
CA ASN A 164 -37.06 4.03 3.32
C ASN A 164 -36.48 2.69 3.75
N LEU A 165 -36.82 2.26 4.97
CA LEU A 165 -36.56 0.89 5.43
C LEU A 165 -37.88 0.13 5.54
N THR A 166 -37.84 -1.20 5.32
CA THR A 166 -39.04 -2.08 5.37
C THR A 166 -39.19 -2.80 6.70
#